data_b00ff61c5cc4faee3e3a98b788443310
#
_entry.id   b00ff61c5cc4faee3e3a98b788443310
#
_cell.length_a   1.000
_cell.length_b   1.000
_cell.length_c   1.000
_cell.angle_alpha   90.00
_cell.angle_beta   90.00
_cell.angle_gamma   90.00
#
_symmetry.space_group_name_H-M   'P 1'
#
loop_
_entity.id
_entity.type
_entity.pdbx_description
1 polymer ?
#
loop_
_entity_poly.entity_id
_entity_poly.type
_entity_poly.pdbx_seq_one_letter_code
_entity_poly.pdbx_strand_id
1 'polypeptide(L)'
;DSGSGDAAGSGDWVAAADEADDAVPGENDDRAFAKFDHVVEVHYGYQIDPKDTTLPDGDSVDNNQYTRYLLDNYNIKVVCDWTAGNASDFQQKVSLAIASASLPDAVVAPTRNYLVQAARADLLADLWPEFNQYASKQVKEIIETTEGRAINNATVDGTFCALPNISVDTDGVYLYFIRQDWLG
;
A
#
# COMPACT_ATOMS: atom_id res chain seq x y z
N ASP A 1 23.22 35.97 -9.46
CA ASP A 1 23.93 34.99 -8.64
C ASP A 1 23.05 33.75 -8.48
N SER A 2 23.45 32.71 -9.14
CA SER A 2 22.72 31.50 -9.40
C SER A 2 22.98 30.49 -8.26
N GLY A 3 21.94 30.15 -7.52
CA GLY A 3 21.95 29.01 -6.58
C GLY A 3 21.45 27.75 -7.29
N SER A 4 22.36 26.83 -7.58
CA SER A 4 22.08 25.50 -8.07
C SER A 4 21.42 24.67 -6.95
N GLY A 5 20.18 24.20 -7.20
CA GLY A 5 19.55 23.18 -6.37
C GLY A 5 20.14 21.80 -6.70
N ASP A 6 20.76 21.19 -5.72
CA ASP A 6 21.27 19.83 -5.79
C ASP A 6 20.13 18.85 -6.08
N ALA A 7 20.25 18.13 -7.19
CA ALA A 7 19.49 16.94 -7.48
C ALA A 7 19.97 15.83 -6.55
N ALA A 8 19.19 15.51 -5.55
CA ALA A 8 19.41 14.35 -4.68
C ALA A 8 19.38 13.07 -5.53
N GLY A 9 20.43 12.28 -5.38
CA GLY A 9 20.81 11.19 -6.23
C GLY A 9 19.76 10.11 -6.43
N SER A 10 19.52 9.80 -7.68
CA SER A 10 18.72 8.67 -8.16
C SER A 10 19.56 7.38 -8.29
N GLY A 11 20.70 7.30 -7.59
CA GLY A 11 21.69 6.25 -7.84
C GLY A 11 21.76 5.12 -6.81
N ASP A 12 21.41 5.38 -5.56
CA ASP A 12 21.73 4.42 -4.49
C ASP A 12 20.73 3.26 -4.34
N TRP A 13 19.49 3.42 -4.79
CA TRP A 13 18.50 2.33 -4.68
C TRP A 13 18.68 1.24 -5.74
N VAL A 14 19.22 1.57 -6.90
CA VAL A 14 19.53 0.58 -7.96
C VAL A 14 20.71 -0.30 -7.55
N ALA A 15 21.69 0.27 -6.85
CA ALA A 15 22.84 -0.49 -6.37
C ALA A 15 22.47 -1.46 -5.23
N ALA A 16 21.51 -1.10 -4.38
CA ALA A 16 21.02 -2.00 -3.32
C ALA A 16 20.18 -3.16 -3.88
N ALA A 17 19.53 -2.98 -5.04
CA ALA A 17 18.80 -4.04 -5.73
C ALA A 17 19.74 -5.07 -6.39
N ASP A 18 20.89 -4.62 -6.91
CA ASP A 18 21.87 -5.49 -7.58
C ASP A 18 22.63 -6.42 -6.61
N GLU A 19 22.82 -6.01 -5.35
CA GLU A 19 23.49 -6.89 -4.37
C GLU A 19 22.54 -7.93 -3.72
N ALA A 20 21.23 -7.78 -3.90
CA ALA A 20 20.22 -8.71 -3.38
C ALA A 20 19.81 -9.81 -4.39
N ASP A 21 20.38 -9.82 -5.59
CA ASP A 21 19.94 -10.68 -6.70
C ASP A 21 20.31 -12.17 -6.54
N ASP A 22 21.11 -12.54 -5.53
CA ASP A 22 21.43 -13.94 -5.22
C ASP A 22 20.37 -14.64 -4.34
N ALA A 23 19.28 -13.95 -3.95
CA ALA A 23 18.23 -14.48 -3.08
C ALA A 23 16.81 -14.13 -3.53
N VAL A 24 16.56 -13.91 -4.83
CA VAL A 24 15.18 -13.80 -5.32
C VAL A 24 14.54 -15.18 -5.17
N PRO A 25 13.53 -15.36 -4.29
CA PRO A 25 12.75 -16.57 -4.32
C PRO A 25 12.20 -16.68 -5.74
N GLY A 26 12.57 -17.72 -6.45
CA GLY A 26 12.01 -18.02 -7.75
C GLY A 26 10.49 -18.03 -7.64
N GLU A 27 9.82 -18.02 -8.76
CA GLU A 27 8.36 -17.99 -8.96
C GLU A 27 7.54 -18.96 -8.07
N ASN A 28 8.19 -19.72 -7.18
CA ASN A 28 7.68 -20.77 -6.30
C ASN A 28 8.39 -20.80 -4.93
N ASP A 29 8.54 -19.67 -4.25
CA ASP A 29 8.84 -19.77 -2.81
C ASP A 29 7.57 -20.18 -2.06
N ASP A 30 7.41 -21.50 -1.86
CA ASP A 30 6.27 -22.10 -1.16
C ASP A 30 6.05 -21.46 0.24
N ARG A 31 7.08 -20.81 0.81
CA ARG A 31 6.97 -20.12 2.11
C ARG A 31 6.14 -18.86 2.06
N ALA A 32 6.12 -18.15 0.92
CA ALA A 32 5.29 -16.93 0.77
C ALA A 32 3.78 -17.22 0.85
N PHE A 33 3.40 -18.48 0.56
CA PHE A 33 2.02 -18.95 0.56
C PHE A 33 1.79 -20.10 1.55
N ALA A 34 2.73 -20.33 2.46
CA ALA A 34 2.59 -21.38 3.45
C ALA A 34 1.48 -21.03 4.46
N LYS A 35 0.65 -22.01 4.78
CA LYS A 35 -0.35 -21.88 5.82
C LYS A 35 0.33 -21.82 7.19
N PHE A 36 -0.03 -20.85 8.02
CA PHE A 36 0.43 -20.79 9.41
C PHE A 36 -0.05 -22.01 10.19
N ASP A 37 0.72 -22.46 11.16
CA ASP A 37 0.39 -23.59 12.06
C ASP A 37 -0.67 -23.22 13.11
N HIS A 38 -0.90 -21.92 13.33
CA HIS A 38 -1.93 -21.37 14.21
C HIS A 38 -2.61 -20.19 13.52
N VAL A 39 -3.75 -19.75 14.05
CA VAL A 39 -4.45 -18.57 13.52
C VAL A 39 -3.69 -17.32 13.91
N VAL A 40 -3.35 -16.52 12.90
CA VAL A 40 -2.74 -15.18 13.02
C VAL A 40 -3.84 -14.15 12.79
N GLU A 41 -4.07 -13.27 13.74
CA GLU A 41 -4.97 -12.13 13.56
C GLU A 41 -4.21 -10.97 12.93
N VAL A 42 -4.81 -10.37 11.88
CA VAL A 42 -4.30 -9.18 11.20
C VAL A 42 -5.35 -8.09 11.33
N HIS A 43 -4.98 -7.01 11.99
CA HIS A 43 -5.85 -5.88 12.30
C HIS A 43 -5.74 -4.79 11.22
N TYR A 44 -6.86 -4.20 10.82
CA TYR A 44 -6.86 -3.11 9.85
C TYR A 44 -8.00 -2.11 10.06
N GLY A 45 -7.81 -0.88 9.56
CA GLY A 45 -8.83 0.14 9.49
C GLY A 45 -9.37 0.28 8.06
N TYR A 46 -10.68 0.38 7.89
CA TYR A 46 -11.31 0.35 6.59
C TYR A 46 -12.27 1.51 6.34
N GLN A 47 -12.23 2.04 5.10
CA GLN A 47 -13.25 2.99 4.65
C GLN A 47 -14.32 2.22 3.87
N ILE A 48 -15.56 2.26 4.36
CA ILE A 48 -16.73 1.68 3.68
C ILE A 48 -17.91 2.64 3.81
N ASP A 49 -18.60 2.91 2.71
CA ASP A 49 -19.86 3.63 2.75
C ASP A 49 -20.90 2.76 3.47
N PRO A 50 -21.56 3.26 4.53
CA PRO A 50 -22.62 2.52 5.23
C PRO A 50 -23.82 2.15 4.34
N LYS A 51 -23.92 2.78 3.18
CA LYS A 51 -24.95 2.49 2.16
C LYS A 51 -24.46 1.53 1.07
N ASP A 52 -23.20 1.07 1.17
CA ASP A 52 -22.66 0.13 0.21
C ASP A 52 -23.34 -1.22 0.36
N THR A 53 -23.99 -1.64 -0.71
CA THR A 53 -24.73 -2.91 -0.81
C THR A 53 -23.99 -3.91 -1.69
N THR A 54 -22.68 -3.70 -1.92
CA THR A 54 -21.89 -4.60 -2.78
C THR A 54 -21.53 -5.90 -2.09
N LEU A 55 -21.57 -5.94 -0.75
CA LEU A 55 -21.40 -7.18 -0.02
C LEU A 55 -22.66 -8.04 -0.11
N PRO A 56 -22.53 -9.35 -0.33
CA PRO A 56 -23.65 -10.29 -0.26
C PRO A 56 -24.37 -10.25 1.09
N ASP A 57 -25.64 -10.64 1.09
CA ASP A 57 -26.44 -10.73 2.31
C ASP A 57 -25.77 -11.62 3.37
N GLY A 58 -25.55 -11.08 4.55
CA GLY A 58 -24.89 -11.75 5.67
C GLY A 58 -23.36 -11.63 5.72
N ASP A 59 -22.75 -11.03 4.70
CA ASP A 59 -21.32 -10.71 4.70
C ASP A 59 -21.05 -9.36 5.39
N SER A 60 -19.84 -9.22 5.94
CA SER A 60 -19.32 -8.00 6.55
C SER A 60 -17.89 -7.72 6.10
N VAL A 61 -17.31 -6.61 6.52
CA VAL A 61 -15.92 -6.25 6.15
C VAL A 61 -14.89 -7.27 6.63
N ASP A 62 -15.13 -7.90 7.76
CA ASP A 62 -14.25 -8.91 8.36
C ASP A 62 -14.75 -10.35 8.23
N ASN A 63 -15.93 -10.55 7.63
CA ASN A 63 -16.47 -11.87 7.33
C ASN A 63 -17.12 -11.89 5.93
N ASN A 64 -16.32 -12.11 4.92
CA ASN A 64 -16.72 -12.19 3.52
C ASN A 64 -15.92 -13.30 2.80
N GLN A 65 -16.18 -13.49 1.52
CA GLN A 65 -15.51 -14.54 0.76
C GLN A 65 -13.98 -14.47 0.79
N TYR A 66 -13.39 -13.26 0.83
CA TYR A 66 -11.94 -13.09 0.83
C TYR A 66 -11.35 -13.37 2.22
N THR A 67 -11.97 -12.87 3.28
CA THR A 67 -11.50 -13.11 4.65
C THR A 67 -11.65 -14.56 5.06
N ARG A 68 -12.74 -15.22 4.63
CA ARG A 68 -12.91 -16.68 4.79
C ARG A 68 -11.84 -17.46 4.02
N TYR A 69 -11.53 -17.05 2.79
CA TYR A 69 -10.46 -17.67 2.00
C TYR A 69 -9.09 -17.56 2.69
N LEU A 70 -8.76 -16.39 3.26
CA LEU A 70 -7.52 -16.20 4.00
C LEU A 70 -7.46 -17.09 5.26
N LEU A 71 -8.56 -17.19 5.97
CA LEU A 71 -8.63 -18.04 7.17
C LEU A 71 -8.49 -19.52 6.81
N ASP A 72 -9.23 -20.00 5.82
CA ASP A 72 -9.26 -21.41 5.46
C ASP A 72 -7.93 -21.90 4.84
N ASN A 73 -7.30 -21.07 4.02
CA ASN A 73 -6.10 -21.47 3.28
C ASN A 73 -4.80 -21.11 4.00
N TYR A 74 -4.78 -20.02 4.79
CA TYR A 74 -3.54 -19.49 5.38
C TYR A 74 -3.57 -19.38 6.90
N ASN A 75 -4.69 -19.67 7.57
CA ASN A 75 -4.92 -19.38 8.99
C ASN A 75 -4.74 -17.89 9.32
N ILE A 76 -5.06 -16.99 8.38
CA ILE A 76 -5.06 -15.55 8.61
C ILE A 76 -6.49 -15.12 8.89
N LYS A 77 -6.75 -14.61 10.10
CA LYS A 77 -8.01 -14.00 10.48
C LYS A 77 -7.90 -12.49 10.37
N VAL A 78 -8.68 -11.91 9.49
CA VAL A 78 -8.75 -10.46 9.33
C VAL A 78 -9.71 -9.89 10.38
N VAL A 79 -9.27 -8.86 11.10
CA VAL A 79 -10.03 -8.16 12.14
C VAL A 79 -10.12 -6.68 11.79
N CYS A 80 -11.34 -6.18 11.65
CA CYS A 80 -11.55 -4.76 11.38
C CYS A 80 -11.67 -3.99 12.69
N ASP A 81 -10.65 -3.23 13.07
CA ASP A 81 -10.64 -2.44 14.30
C ASP A 81 -11.64 -1.29 14.26
N TRP A 82 -11.76 -0.68 13.09
CA TRP A 82 -12.69 0.42 12.87
C TRP A 82 -13.02 0.62 11.39
N THR A 83 -14.20 1.15 11.14
CA THR A 83 -14.65 1.60 9.83
C THR A 83 -14.90 3.10 9.80
N ALA A 84 -14.79 3.71 8.64
CA ALA A 84 -15.16 5.10 8.38
C ALA A 84 -16.09 5.19 7.17
N GLY A 85 -17.15 5.96 7.26
CA GLY A 85 -18.17 6.05 6.22
C GLY A 85 -17.78 6.94 5.03
N ASN A 86 -16.73 7.73 5.16
CA ASN A 86 -16.25 8.64 4.12
C ASN A 86 -14.77 8.99 4.33
N ALA A 87 -14.17 9.64 3.33
CA ALA A 87 -12.74 9.98 3.35
C ALA A 87 -12.35 10.93 4.49
N SER A 88 -13.21 11.88 4.88
CA SER A 88 -12.91 12.81 5.99
C SER A 88 -12.84 12.08 7.32
N ASP A 89 -13.81 11.23 7.61
CA ASP A 89 -13.84 10.43 8.84
C ASP A 89 -12.67 9.44 8.86
N PHE A 90 -12.31 8.86 7.71
CA PHE A 90 -11.16 7.98 7.59
C PHE A 90 -9.86 8.72 7.95
N GLN A 91 -9.64 9.90 7.38
CA GLN A 91 -8.49 10.74 7.69
C GLN A 91 -8.40 11.10 9.17
N GLN A 92 -9.54 11.44 9.80
CA GLN A 92 -9.59 11.74 11.24
C GLN A 92 -9.19 10.52 12.08
N LYS A 93 -9.71 9.32 11.75
CA LYS A 93 -9.35 8.08 12.45
C LYS A 93 -7.88 7.75 12.30
N VAL A 94 -7.30 7.86 11.09
CA VAL A 94 -5.87 7.67 10.88
C VAL A 94 -5.05 8.68 11.67
N SER A 95 -5.43 9.97 11.68
CA SER A 95 -4.75 11.01 12.48
C SER A 95 -4.77 10.67 13.97
N LEU A 96 -5.92 10.23 14.47
CA LEU A 96 -6.05 9.86 15.88
C LEU A 96 -5.21 8.63 16.23
N ALA A 97 -5.21 7.61 15.36
CA ALA A 97 -4.42 6.40 15.54
C ALA A 97 -2.90 6.71 15.54
N ILE A 98 -2.43 7.62 14.67
CA ILE A 98 -1.04 8.09 14.70
C ILE A 98 -0.75 8.82 16.01
N ALA A 99 -1.61 9.75 16.41
CA ALA A 99 -1.39 10.57 17.61
C ALA A 99 -1.39 9.74 18.92
N SER A 100 -2.14 8.63 18.94
CA SER A 100 -2.22 7.72 20.08
C SER A 100 -1.30 6.52 19.98
N ALA A 101 -0.45 6.43 18.94
CA ALA A 101 0.40 5.28 18.66
C ALA A 101 -0.36 3.94 18.66
N SER A 102 -1.57 3.94 18.07
CA SER A 102 -2.48 2.79 18.01
C SER A 102 -2.91 2.49 16.58
N LEU A 103 -1.95 2.56 15.63
CA LEU A 103 -2.22 2.12 14.27
C LEU A 103 -2.53 0.61 14.25
N PRO A 104 -3.50 0.15 13.46
CA PRO A 104 -3.67 -1.27 13.19
C PRO A 104 -2.47 -1.81 12.39
N ASP A 105 -2.37 -3.15 12.28
CA ASP A 105 -1.26 -3.80 11.56
C ASP A 105 -1.13 -3.33 10.10
N ALA A 106 -2.27 -3.01 9.47
CA ALA A 106 -2.29 -2.45 8.13
C ALA A 106 -3.33 -1.33 8.00
N VAL A 107 -2.96 -0.25 7.34
CA VAL A 107 -3.85 0.87 7.04
C VAL A 107 -3.42 1.58 5.76
N VAL A 108 -4.38 2.07 4.99
CA VAL A 108 -4.10 2.90 3.83
C VAL A 108 -3.72 4.31 4.30
N ALA A 109 -2.55 4.80 3.90
CA ALA A 109 -2.18 6.19 4.14
C ALA A 109 -3.00 7.10 3.19
N PRO A 110 -3.86 7.98 3.71
CA PRO A 110 -4.72 8.83 2.86
C PRO A 110 -3.93 9.77 1.94
N THR A 111 -2.80 10.23 2.42
CA THR A 111 -1.82 11.01 1.66
C THR A 111 -0.41 10.74 2.18
N ARG A 112 0.61 11.16 1.41
CA ARG A 112 2.01 11.04 1.84
C ARG A 112 2.29 11.73 3.19
N ASN A 113 1.56 12.78 3.55
CA ASN A 113 1.75 13.47 4.83
C ASN A 113 1.44 12.55 6.03
N TYR A 114 0.42 11.69 5.94
CA TYR A 114 0.12 10.71 6.99
C TYR A 114 1.22 9.65 7.10
N LEU A 115 1.75 9.20 5.96
CA LEU A 115 2.89 8.29 5.94
C LEU A 115 4.10 8.89 6.65
N VAL A 116 4.46 10.14 6.32
CA VAL A 116 5.58 10.85 6.96
C VAL A 116 5.37 11.03 8.46
N GLN A 117 4.15 11.38 8.89
CA GLN A 117 3.84 11.51 10.31
C GLN A 117 3.97 10.19 11.05
N ALA A 118 3.44 9.09 10.51
CA ALA A 118 3.53 7.77 11.11
C ALA A 118 4.98 7.25 11.15
N ALA A 119 5.74 7.42 10.07
CA ALA A 119 7.15 7.04 10.01
C ALA A 119 8.00 7.79 11.04
N ARG A 120 7.83 9.11 11.15
CA ARG A 120 8.56 9.95 12.13
C ARG A 120 8.14 9.72 13.58
N ALA A 121 6.98 9.12 13.80
CA ALA A 121 6.53 8.65 15.11
C ALA A 121 7.01 7.23 15.44
N ASP A 122 7.86 6.63 14.58
CA ASP A 122 8.39 5.26 14.73
C ASP A 122 7.30 4.19 14.81
N LEU A 123 6.23 4.37 14.02
CA LEU A 123 5.06 3.48 14.02
C LEU A 123 5.05 2.52 12.82
N LEU A 124 6.00 2.63 11.90
CA LEU A 124 6.04 1.85 10.67
C LEU A 124 7.31 1.00 10.61
N ALA A 125 7.16 -0.23 10.13
CA ALA A 125 8.28 -1.12 9.88
C ALA A 125 9.03 -0.73 8.59
N ASP A 126 10.31 -1.10 8.51
CA ASP A 126 11.03 -1.17 7.25
C ASP A 126 10.57 -2.41 6.50
N LEU A 127 9.98 -2.20 5.32
CA LEU A 127 9.42 -3.27 4.50
C LEU A 127 10.40 -3.77 3.44
N TRP A 128 11.61 -3.20 3.36
CA TRP A 128 12.54 -3.54 2.29
C TRP A 128 12.99 -5.02 2.31
N PRO A 129 13.31 -5.61 3.47
CA PRO A 129 13.67 -7.03 3.53
C PRO A 129 12.54 -7.95 3.05
N GLU A 130 11.31 -7.71 3.54
CA GLU A 130 10.14 -8.51 3.22
C GLU A 130 9.72 -8.31 1.76
N PHE A 131 9.80 -7.09 1.26
CA PHE A 131 9.51 -6.78 -0.14
C PHE A 131 10.48 -7.52 -1.07
N ASN A 132 11.77 -7.49 -0.80
CA ASN A 132 12.77 -8.19 -1.61
C ASN A 132 12.56 -9.70 -1.57
N GLN A 133 12.21 -10.24 -0.42
CA GLN A 133 12.06 -11.68 -0.23
C GLN A 133 10.74 -12.22 -0.78
N TYR A 134 9.61 -11.51 -0.60
CA TYR A 134 8.28 -12.04 -0.84
C TYR A 134 7.50 -11.38 -1.96
N ALA A 135 7.90 -10.20 -2.45
CA ALA A 135 7.20 -9.56 -3.55
C ALA A 135 7.34 -10.41 -4.83
N SER A 136 6.20 -10.66 -5.48
CA SER A 136 6.19 -11.40 -6.73
C SER A 136 6.94 -10.65 -7.84
N LYS A 137 7.47 -11.39 -8.80
CA LYS A 137 8.10 -10.81 -10.00
C LYS A 137 7.20 -9.78 -10.68
N GLN A 138 5.90 -10.09 -10.80
CA GLN A 138 4.93 -9.16 -11.39
C GLN A 138 4.82 -7.82 -10.63
N VAL A 139 4.81 -7.87 -9.30
CA VAL A 139 4.77 -6.64 -8.47
C VAL A 139 6.05 -5.83 -8.65
N LYS A 140 7.21 -6.49 -8.68
CA LYS A 140 8.50 -5.83 -8.92
C LYS A 140 8.54 -5.18 -10.30
N GLU A 141 8.15 -5.89 -11.36
CA GLU A 141 8.06 -5.36 -12.73
C GLU A 141 7.12 -4.15 -12.84
N ILE A 142 5.95 -4.18 -12.18
CA ILE A 142 5.04 -3.03 -12.14
C ILE A 142 5.70 -1.82 -11.46
N ILE A 143 6.38 -2.03 -10.35
CA ILE A 143 7.08 -0.95 -9.63
C ILE A 143 8.22 -0.38 -10.47
N GLU A 144 8.98 -1.21 -11.18
CA GLU A 144 10.05 -0.79 -12.10
C GLU A 144 9.55 0.15 -13.21
N THR A 145 8.33 -0.04 -13.71
CA THR A 145 7.73 0.87 -14.70
C THR A 145 7.63 2.33 -14.23
N THR A 146 7.69 2.55 -12.92
CA THR A 146 7.61 3.89 -12.33
C THR A 146 8.94 4.62 -12.26
N GLU A 147 10.04 4.02 -12.76
CA GLU A 147 11.39 4.61 -12.74
C GLU A 147 11.80 5.08 -11.33
N GLY A 148 11.48 4.29 -10.31
CA GLY A 148 11.78 4.58 -8.89
C GLY A 148 10.83 5.55 -8.19
N ARG A 149 9.91 6.18 -8.90
CA ARG A 149 8.96 7.16 -8.29
C ARG A 149 8.09 6.54 -7.22
N ALA A 150 7.62 5.30 -7.43
CA ALA A 150 6.77 4.59 -6.48
C ALA A 150 7.53 4.32 -5.16
N ILE A 151 8.75 3.79 -5.26
CA ILE A 151 9.61 3.54 -4.10
C ILE A 151 9.95 4.84 -3.36
N ASN A 152 10.36 5.89 -4.09
CA ASN A 152 10.67 7.18 -3.48
C ASN A 152 9.48 7.78 -2.73
N ASN A 153 8.25 7.63 -3.26
CA ASN A 153 7.04 8.10 -2.58
C ASN A 153 6.70 7.30 -1.31
N ALA A 154 7.08 6.04 -1.27
CA ALA A 154 6.84 5.13 -0.15
C ALA A 154 8.01 5.11 0.86
N THR A 155 9.10 5.84 0.57
CA THR A 155 10.28 5.97 1.43
C THR A 155 10.23 7.27 2.22
N VAL A 156 10.50 7.20 3.51
CA VAL A 156 10.60 8.35 4.43
C VAL A 156 11.92 8.26 5.19
N ASP A 157 12.69 9.33 5.12
CA ASP A 157 13.99 9.45 5.83
C ASP A 157 14.92 8.23 5.60
N GLY A 158 14.87 7.65 4.39
CA GLY A 158 15.68 6.50 3.97
C GLY A 158 15.07 5.12 4.23
N THR A 159 13.91 5.04 4.89
CA THR A 159 13.22 3.77 5.20
C THR A 159 12.05 3.54 4.26
N PHE A 160 11.98 2.38 3.62
CA PHE A 160 10.85 1.96 2.79
C PHE A 160 9.73 1.42 3.69
N CYS A 161 8.74 2.26 3.99
CA CYS A 161 7.75 2.00 5.05
C CYS A 161 6.31 1.86 4.55
N ALA A 162 6.09 1.78 3.24
CA ALA A 162 4.78 1.52 2.67
C ALA A 162 4.87 0.78 1.35
N LEU A 163 3.85 0.00 1.03
CA LEU A 163 3.68 -0.57 -0.31
C LEU A 163 2.94 0.44 -1.18
N PRO A 164 3.54 0.88 -2.31
CA PRO A 164 2.90 1.86 -3.18
C PRO A 164 1.73 1.23 -3.94
N ASN A 165 0.60 1.96 -4.01
CA ASN A 165 -0.48 1.64 -4.95
C ASN A 165 -0.18 2.35 -6.29
N ILE A 166 -0.12 1.58 -7.37
CA ILE A 166 0.24 2.06 -8.70
C ILE A 166 -0.98 1.92 -9.61
N SER A 167 -1.44 3.03 -10.16
CA SER A 167 -2.43 3.05 -11.24
C SER A 167 -1.75 3.25 -12.60
N VAL A 168 -2.44 2.88 -13.67
CA VAL A 168 -1.95 3.11 -15.03
C VAL A 168 -1.94 4.61 -15.36
N ASP A 169 -1.00 5.05 -16.19
CA ASP A 169 -0.84 6.47 -16.58
C ASP A 169 -2.08 7.07 -17.27
N THR A 170 -2.92 6.22 -17.84
CA THR A 170 -4.19 6.61 -18.48
C THR A 170 -5.37 6.66 -17.53
N ASP A 171 -5.19 6.27 -16.27
CA ASP A 171 -6.24 6.35 -15.27
C ASP A 171 -6.53 7.81 -14.92
N GLY A 172 -7.79 8.21 -15.05
CA GLY A 172 -8.22 9.58 -14.82
C GLY A 172 -7.96 10.55 -15.97
N VAL A 173 -7.61 10.08 -17.17
CA VAL A 173 -7.52 10.95 -18.37
C VAL A 173 -8.90 11.41 -18.78
N TYR A 174 -9.11 12.72 -18.75
CA TYR A 174 -10.34 13.35 -19.20
C TYR A 174 -10.19 13.77 -20.65
N LEU A 175 -11.16 13.37 -21.51
CA LEU A 175 -11.22 13.78 -22.91
C LEU A 175 -12.28 14.89 -23.04
N TYR A 176 -11.88 15.99 -23.70
CA TYR A 176 -12.79 17.06 -24.05
C TYR A 176 -13.29 16.85 -25.48
N PHE A 177 -14.60 16.82 -25.67
CA PHE A 177 -15.23 16.76 -26.96
C PHE A 177 -15.80 18.14 -27.28
N ILE A 178 -15.40 18.70 -28.43
CA ILE A 178 -15.94 19.95 -28.94
C ILE A 178 -16.72 19.63 -30.21
N ARG A 179 -17.93 20.08 -30.30
CA ARG A 179 -18.75 19.92 -31.52
C ARG A 179 -18.13 20.74 -32.64
N GLN A 180 -17.99 20.12 -33.80
CA GLN A 180 -17.35 20.75 -34.95
C GLN A 180 -18.12 22.00 -35.43
N ASP A 181 -19.45 22.00 -35.31
CA ASP A 181 -20.31 23.13 -35.67
C ASP A 181 -20.16 24.35 -34.74
N TRP A 182 -19.46 24.20 -33.63
CA TRP A 182 -19.11 25.32 -32.72
C TRP A 182 -17.76 25.96 -33.02
N LEU A 183 -16.97 25.32 -33.89
CA LEU A 183 -15.62 25.77 -34.30
C LEU A 183 -15.63 26.55 -35.61
N GLY A 184 -16.81 26.80 -36.23
CA GLY A 184 -16.99 27.50 -37.48
C GLY A 184 -16.98 29.02 -37.40
#